data_1e842dc38849838a286dd2f3d9ebab88
#
_entry.id   1e842dc38849838a286dd2f3d9ebab88
#
_cell.length_a   1.000
_cell.length_b   1.000
_cell.length_c   1.000
_cell.angle_alpha   90.00
_cell.angle_beta   90.00
_cell.angle_gamma   90.00
#
_symmetry.space_group_name_H-M   'P 1'
#
loop_
_entity.id
_entity.type
_entity.pdbx_description
1 polymer ?
#
loop_
_entity_poly.entity_id
_entity_poly.type
_entity_poly.pdbx_seq_one_letter_code
_entity_poly.pdbx_strand_id
1 'polypeptide(L)'
;SYISAYPYRVYYYDSNQIDNKIKFHNSAFARYLSMLLYRTENDLNSAEIDYNKIIEAFDFQKSIYNFHIPDSLKDELNVPKNMARVNVISMVGRSPIKQEEVLRIPFDGAYYKLALPVLKCSDTKVSCIEIIFKDKSTNDEFECYLEMIESIENIMNDLFQHHYDAIYTRTLLRSIAKATGSLVLDAVSENSDDANVQLLFGFLNIISQI
;
A
#
# COMPACT_ATOMS: atom_id res chain seq x y z
N SER A 1 -0.21 -14.04 17.12
CA SER A 1 1.11 -13.40 17.29
C SER A 1 1.97 -13.35 16.02
N TYR A 2 1.59 -14.04 14.94
CA TYR A 2 2.34 -14.02 13.66
C TYR A 2 1.99 -12.82 12.76
N ILE A 3 0.83 -12.21 12.94
CA ILE A 3 0.36 -11.07 12.11
C ILE A 3 1.04 -9.75 12.51
N SER A 4 1.47 -9.61 13.77
CA SER A 4 2.15 -8.40 14.25
C SER A 4 3.63 -8.32 13.90
N ALA A 5 4.29 -9.43 13.56
CA ALA A 5 5.73 -9.45 13.37
C ALA A 5 6.21 -8.94 11.98
N TYR A 6 5.37 -8.99 10.95
CA TYR A 6 5.77 -8.67 9.59
C TYR A 6 5.87 -7.16 9.29
N PRO A 7 4.92 -6.32 9.71
CA PRO A 7 5.05 -4.86 9.55
C PRO A 7 6.17 -4.29 10.43
N TYR A 8 6.32 -4.80 11.66
CA TYR A 8 7.32 -4.29 12.60
C TYR A 8 8.77 -4.61 12.23
N ARG A 9 9.05 -5.70 11.53
CA ARG A 9 10.41 -6.02 11.08
C ARG A 9 10.96 -5.07 10.03
N VAL A 10 10.12 -4.50 9.19
CA VAL A 10 10.52 -3.50 8.20
C VAL A 10 10.86 -2.17 8.88
N TYR A 11 10.19 -1.83 9.97
CA TYR A 11 10.40 -0.57 10.70
C TYR A 11 11.56 -0.60 11.71
N TYR A 12 11.93 -1.77 12.25
CA TYR A 12 12.95 -1.86 13.28
C TYR A 12 14.39 -1.79 12.78
N TYR A 13 14.63 -1.99 11.50
CA TYR A 13 15.99 -2.00 10.94
C TYR A 13 16.51 -0.64 10.53
N ASP A 14 15.70 0.41 10.57
CA ASP A 14 16.13 1.73 10.09
C ASP A 14 15.59 2.89 10.93
N SER A 15 15.61 2.76 12.23
CA SER A 15 15.18 3.82 13.15
C SER A 15 16.04 5.10 13.06
N ASN A 16 17.20 5.06 12.41
CA ASN A 16 18.07 6.22 12.17
C ASN A 16 17.98 6.79 10.75
N GLN A 17 17.25 6.14 9.84
CA GLN A 17 17.02 6.57 8.46
C GLN A 17 15.56 6.33 8.05
N ILE A 18 14.61 6.48 8.97
CA ILE A 18 13.20 6.55 8.58
C ILE A 18 13.12 7.78 7.68
N ASP A 19 13.15 7.51 6.39
CA ASP A 19 12.87 8.50 5.39
C ASP A 19 11.51 9.11 5.79
N ASN A 20 11.52 10.39 6.19
CA ASN A 20 10.31 11.15 6.56
C ASN A 20 9.25 11.19 5.46
N LYS A 21 9.44 10.38 4.43
CA LYS A 21 8.59 10.25 3.27
C LYS A 21 7.47 9.24 3.46
N ILE A 22 7.66 8.14 4.22
CA ILE A 22 6.59 7.15 4.42
C ILE A 22 5.52 7.75 5.32
N LYS A 23 4.35 7.97 4.77
CA LYS A 23 3.22 8.58 5.49
C LYS A 23 2.35 7.55 6.20
N PHE A 24 2.31 6.32 5.69
CA PHE A 24 1.54 5.26 6.30
C PHE A 24 2.29 4.63 7.48
N HIS A 25 1.84 4.90 8.69
CA HIS A 25 2.41 4.40 9.93
C HIS A 25 1.46 3.52 10.74
N ASN A 26 0.15 3.69 10.56
CA ASN A 26 -0.85 3.06 11.40
C ASN A 26 -2.12 2.79 10.59
N SER A 27 -2.60 1.55 10.60
CA SER A 27 -3.84 1.15 9.95
C SER A 27 -5.03 1.43 10.87
N ALA A 28 -5.93 2.30 10.46
CA ALA A 28 -7.15 2.59 11.19
C ALA A 28 -8.04 1.36 11.30
N PHE A 29 -8.12 0.54 10.25
CA PHE A 29 -8.90 -0.70 10.26
C PHE A 29 -8.33 -1.74 11.23
N ALA A 30 -7.01 -1.93 11.27
CA ALA A 30 -6.39 -2.86 12.21
C ALA A 30 -6.64 -2.42 13.66
N ARG A 31 -6.57 -1.11 13.94
CA ARG A 31 -6.89 -0.55 15.26
C ARG A 31 -8.36 -0.71 15.60
N TYR A 32 -9.23 -0.53 14.64
CA TYR A 32 -10.66 -0.76 14.82
C TYR A 32 -10.95 -2.21 15.24
N LEU A 33 -10.38 -3.20 14.56
CA LEU A 33 -10.54 -4.60 14.93
C LEU A 33 -9.98 -4.89 16.32
N SER A 34 -8.82 -4.35 16.67
CA SER A 34 -8.20 -4.49 17.99
C SER A 34 -9.10 -3.88 19.09
N MET A 35 -9.62 -2.67 18.83
CA MET A 35 -10.56 -2.00 19.73
C MET A 35 -11.81 -2.85 19.99
N LEU A 36 -12.39 -3.47 18.96
CA LEU A 36 -13.53 -4.35 19.11
C LEU A 36 -13.21 -5.57 19.97
N LEU A 37 -12.03 -6.17 19.81
CA LEU A 37 -11.57 -7.30 20.62
C LEU A 37 -11.43 -6.92 22.09
N TYR A 38 -10.71 -5.85 22.41
CA TYR A 38 -10.55 -5.35 23.77
C TYR A 38 -11.91 -5.02 24.43
N ARG A 39 -12.83 -4.45 23.66
CA ARG A 39 -14.19 -4.22 24.16
C ARG A 39 -14.91 -5.51 24.51
N THR A 40 -14.77 -6.58 23.72
CA THR A 40 -15.39 -7.88 24.02
C THR A 40 -14.79 -8.54 25.27
N GLU A 41 -13.52 -8.27 25.53
CA GLU A 41 -12.81 -8.70 26.74
C GLU A 41 -13.07 -7.79 27.96
N ASN A 42 -13.89 -6.74 27.79
CA ASN A 42 -14.18 -5.71 28.79
C ASN A 42 -12.92 -4.93 29.23
N ASP A 43 -11.87 -4.91 28.42
CA ASP A 43 -10.70 -4.05 28.60
C ASP A 43 -10.93 -2.70 27.88
N LEU A 44 -11.69 -1.84 28.54
CA LEU A 44 -12.05 -0.53 27.99
C LEU A 44 -10.86 0.41 27.87
N ASN A 45 -9.83 0.25 28.73
CA ASN A 45 -8.64 1.09 28.66
C ASN A 45 -7.84 0.82 27.37
N SER A 46 -7.62 -0.45 27.05
CA SER A 46 -6.93 -0.82 25.80
C SER A 46 -7.78 -0.47 24.57
N ALA A 47 -9.11 -0.61 24.66
CA ALA A 47 -10.03 -0.20 23.59
C ALA A 47 -9.93 1.32 23.34
N GLU A 48 -9.89 2.15 24.38
CA GLU A 48 -9.74 3.60 24.27
C GLU A 48 -8.38 4.01 23.66
N ILE A 49 -7.31 3.29 24.00
CA ILE A 49 -6.00 3.52 23.37
C ILE A 49 -6.08 3.27 21.87
N ASP A 50 -6.69 2.16 21.44
CA ASP A 50 -6.83 1.87 20.01
C ASP A 50 -7.78 2.85 19.31
N TYR A 51 -8.86 3.30 19.96
CA TYR A 51 -9.69 4.39 19.46
C TYR A 51 -8.87 5.65 19.18
N ASN A 52 -8.07 6.09 20.15
CA ASN A 52 -7.22 7.27 19.99
C ASN A 52 -6.20 7.09 18.86
N LYS A 53 -5.69 5.87 18.65
CA LYS A 53 -4.80 5.55 17.54
C LYS A 53 -5.49 5.61 16.17
N ILE A 54 -6.80 5.33 16.10
CA ILE A 54 -7.58 5.56 14.87
C ILE A 54 -7.67 7.06 14.59
N ILE A 55 -8.00 7.87 15.59
CA ILE A 55 -8.06 9.33 15.42
C ILE A 55 -6.70 9.88 14.96
N GLU A 56 -5.61 9.46 15.61
CA GLU A 56 -4.25 9.82 15.19
C GLU A 56 -3.96 9.45 13.73
N ALA A 57 -4.42 8.27 13.27
CA ALA A 57 -4.20 7.85 11.89
C ALA A 57 -4.85 8.81 10.90
N PHE A 58 -6.08 9.24 11.16
CA PHE A 58 -6.77 10.23 10.33
C PHE A 58 -6.14 11.62 10.39
N ASP A 59 -5.63 12.02 11.54
CA ASP A 59 -5.02 13.35 11.72
C ASP A 59 -3.64 13.48 11.10
N PHE A 60 -2.78 12.47 11.26
CA PHE A 60 -1.38 12.53 10.82
C PHE A 60 -1.16 11.98 9.42
N GLN A 61 -2.04 11.11 8.93
CA GLN A 61 -1.92 10.46 7.62
C GLN A 61 -2.98 10.98 6.62
N LYS A 62 -3.22 12.29 6.60
CA LYS A 62 -4.29 12.93 5.79
C LYS A 62 -4.21 12.66 4.29
N SER A 63 -3.03 12.37 3.75
CA SER A 63 -2.88 12.02 2.35
C SER A 63 -3.39 10.62 2.02
N ILE A 64 -3.48 9.74 3.03
CA ILE A 64 -3.97 8.36 2.93
C ILE A 64 -5.42 8.31 3.34
N TYR A 65 -5.76 8.92 4.49
CA TYR A 65 -7.10 9.03 5.04
C TYR A 65 -7.73 10.39 4.65
N ASN A 66 -7.90 10.58 3.33
CA ASN A 66 -8.45 11.82 2.74
C ASN A 66 -9.99 11.83 2.70
N PHE A 67 -10.62 11.04 3.53
CA PHE A 67 -12.07 10.92 3.68
C PHE A 67 -12.46 11.15 5.13
N HIS A 68 -13.77 11.29 5.37
CA HIS A 68 -14.29 11.59 6.70
C HIS A 68 -14.09 10.41 7.65
N ILE A 69 -13.75 10.72 8.92
CA ILE A 69 -13.71 9.71 9.96
C ILE A 69 -15.12 9.19 10.24
N PRO A 70 -15.34 7.87 10.38
CA PRO A 70 -16.68 7.33 10.61
C PRO A 70 -17.35 7.92 11.84
N ASP A 71 -18.56 8.48 11.68
CA ASP A 71 -19.30 9.07 12.79
C ASP A 71 -19.71 8.02 13.82
N SER A 72 -19.99 6.80 13.37
CA SER A 72 -20.33 5.65 14.23
C SER A 72 -19.21 5.23 15.19
N LEU A 73 -17.97 5.63 14.91
CA LEU A 73 -16.81 5.26 15.72
C LEU A 73 -16.89 5.81 17.15
N LYS A 74 -17.52 6.96 17.35
CA LYS A 74 -17.67 7.60 18.68
C LYS A 74 -18.50 6.75 19.65
N ASP A 75 -19.42 5.96 19.10
CA ASP A 75 -20.36 5.17 19.90
C ASP A 75 -19.79 3.79 20.28
N GLU A 76 -18.63 3.41 19.71
CA GLU A 76 -18.06 2.08 19.90
C GLU A 76 -17.64 1.80 21.35
N LEU A 77 -17.19 2.81 22.08
CA LEU A 77 -16.76 2.65 23.48
C LEU A 77 -17.93 2.72 24.48
N ASN A 78 -19.10 3.25 24.05
CA ASN A 78 -20.21 3.56 24.91
C ASN A 78 -21.45 2.73 24.58
N VAL A 79 -21.33 1.41 24.59
CA VAL A 79 -22.48 0.53 24.37
C VAL A 79 -23.25 0.35 25.68
N PRO A 80 -24.56 0.70 25.75
CA PRO A 80 -25.37 0.50 26.94
C PRO A 80 -25.42 -0.98 27.32
N LYS A 81 -25.39 -1.27 28.63
CA LYS A 81 -25.34 -2.66 29.17
C LYS A 81 -26.50 -3.58 28.75
N ASN A 82 -27.60 -3.00 28.36
CA ASN A 82 -28.83 -3.71 27.95
C ASN A 82 -29.07 -3.70 26.45
N MET A 83 -28.06 -3.26 25.66
CA MET A 83 -28.12 -3.27 24.21
C MET A 83 -27.04 -4.18 23.64
N ALA A 84 -27.40 -4.85 22.55
CA ALA A 84 -26.43 -5.54 21.70
C ALA A 84 -25.99 -4.63 20.56
N ARG A 85 -24.72 -4.71 20.16
CA ARG A 85 -24.20 -4.01 19.00
C ARG A 85 -23.77 -5.01 17.94
N VAL A 86 -24.15 -4.73 16.70
CA VAL A 86 -23.73 -5.51 15.53
C VAL A 86 -22.77 -4.63 14.71
N ASN A 87 -21.54 -5.08 14.54
CA ASN A 87 -20.58 -4.42 13.68
C ASN A 87 -20.57 -5.14 12.33
N VAL A 88 -20.88 -4.41 11.26
CA VAL A 88 -20.86 -4.94 9.91
C VAL A 88 -19.64 -4.39 9.20
N ILE A 89 -18.77 -5.28 8.73
CA ILE A 89 -17.54 -4.95 8.04
C ILE A 89 -17.62 -5.50 6.63
N SER A 90 -17.40 -4.64 5.64
CA SER A 90 -17.39 -5.03 4.24
C SER A 90 -16.07 -4.65 3.59
N MET A 91 -15.50 -5.59 2.84
CA MET A 91 -14.32 -5.36 2.00
C MET A 91 -14.77 -5.28 0.55
N VAL A 92 -14.60 -4.10 -0.05
CA VAL A 92 -15.12 -3.80 -1.39
C VAL A 92 -14.03 -3.32 -2.30
N GLY A 93 -14.16 -3.66 -3.58
CA GLY A 93 -13.20 -3.31 -4.61
C GLY A 93 -12.09 -4.35 -4.76
N ARG A 94 -11.07 -3.95 -5.50
CA ARG A 94 -9.89 -4.77 -5.74
C ARG A 94 -8.65 -3.99 -5.32
N SER A 95 -7.75 -4.64 -4.61
CA SER A 95 -6.45 -4.06 -4.32
C SER A 95 -5.71 -3.74 -5.61
N PRO A 96 -4.96 -2.63 -5.66
CA PRO A 96 -4.05 -2.36 -6.75
C PRO A 96 -3.07 -3.51 -6.98
N ILE A 97 -2.71 -3.74 -8.23
CA ILE A 97 -1.76 -4.78 -8.62
C ILE A 97 -0.54 -4.17 -9.27
N LYS A 98 0.63 -4.77 -9.02
CA LYS A 98 1.85 -4.42 -9.74
C LYS A 98 1.81 -5.08 -11.12
N GLN A 99 1.95 -4.27 -12.16
CA GLN A 99 2.08 -4.72 -13.55
C GLN A 99 3.45 -4.34 -14.10
N GLU A 100 3.88 -5.05 -15.11
CA GLU A 100 5.10 -4.74 -15.86
C GLU A 100 4.75 -3.78 -17.01
N GLU A 101 5.39 -2.62 -17.03
CA GLU A 101 5.43 -1.75 -18.18
C GLU A 101 6.76 -1.91 -18.89
N VAL A 102 6.72 -2.22 -20.17
CA VAL A 102 7.90 -2.56 -20.95
C VAL A 102 8.29 -1.39 -21.84
N LEU A 103 9.41 -0.78 -21.52
CA LEU A 103 10.10 0.14 -22.42
C LEU A 103 11.06 -0.64 -23.32
N ARG A 104 11.02 -0.34 -24.62
CA ARG A 104 11.98 -0.85 -25.60
C ARG A 104 12.91 0.27 -26.00
N ILE A 105 14.15 0.18 -25.60
CA ILE A 105 15.17 1.19 -25.85
C ILE A 105 15.99 0.73 -27.04
N PRO A 106 15.98 1.45 -28.18
CA PRO A 106 16.85 1.16 -29.31
C PRO A 106 18.28 1.58 -28.94
N PHE A 107 19.23 0.68 -29.09
CA PHE A 107 20.63 0.95 -28.85
C PHE A 107 21.50 0.02 -29.71
N ASP A 108 22.42 0.58 -30.44
CA ASP A 108 23.40 -0.13 -31.31
C ASP A 108 22.73 -1.19 -32.24
N GLY A 109 21.65 -0.80 -32.91
CA GLY A 109 20.92 -1.70 -33.84
C GLY A 109 20.10 -2.79 -33.20
N ALA A 110 20.10 -2.91 -31.88
CA ALA A 110 19.28 -3.84 -31.10
C ALA A 110 18.24 -3.11 -30.24
N TYR A 111 17.25 -3.85 -29.72
CA TYR A 111 16.27 -3.33 -28.77
C TYR A 111 16.49 -3.96 -27.40
N TYR A 112 16.75 -3.12 -26.41
CA TYR A 112 16.83 -3.54 -25.02
C TYR A 112 15.48 -3.37 -24.31
N LYS A 113 15.06 -4.42 -23.64
CA LYS A 113 13.80 -4.44 -22.89
C LYS A 113 14.05 -3.99 -21.45
N LEU A 114 13.51 -2.83 -21.07
CA LEU A 114 13.44 -2.38 -19.70
C LEU A 114 12.02 -2.62 -19.16
N ALA A 115 11.90 -3.45 -18.16
CA ALA A 115 10.62 -3.78 -17.52
C ALA A 115 10.50 -3.04 -16.20
N LEU A 116 9.65 -2.01 -16.17
CA LEU A 116 9.40 -1.20 -14.99
C LEU A 116 8.10 -1.67 -14.31
N PRO A 117 8.07 -1.83 -12.98
CA PRO A 117 6.83 -2.09 -12.29
C PRO A 117 6.00 -0.81 -12.20
N VAL A 118 4.73 -0.90 -12.55
CA VAL A 118 3.73 0.14 -12.35
C VAL A 118 2.62 -0.38 -11.47
N LEU A 119 2.04 0.50 -10.66
CA LEU A 119 0.87 0.15 -9.87
C LEU A 119 -0.38 0.44 -10.68
N LYS A 120 -1.18 -0.59 -10.95
CA LYS A 120 -2.46 -0.45 -11.63
C LYS A 120 -3.58 -0.55 -10.62
N CYS A 121 -4.30 0.56 -10.44
CA CYS A 121 -5.53 0.61 -9.68
C CYS A 121 -6.69 0.04 -10.49
N SER A 122 -7.66 -0.53 -9.82
CA SER A 122 -8.90 -1.03 -10.44
C SER A 122 -10.01 -0.05 -10.12
N ASP A 123 -10.72 0.41 -11.14
CA ASP A 123 -11.90 1.24 -10.95
C ASP A 123 -12.94 0.48 -10.11
N THR A 124 -13.24 1.00 -8.94
CA THR A 124 -14.30 0.47 -8.09
C THR A 124 -15.61 1.12 -8.51
N LYS A 125 -16.57 0.31 -8.93
CA LYS A 125 -17.91 0.79 -9.34
C LYS A 125 -18.86 0.94 -8.15
N VAL A 126 -18.44 0.56 -6.95
CA VAL A 126 -19.24 0.65 -5.73
C VAL A 126 -19.01 2.01 -5.11
N SER A 127 -20.06 2.82 -5.00
CA SER A 127 -20.02 4.15 -4.40
C SER A 127 -20.48 4.15 -2.94
N CYS A 128 -21.38 3.24 -2.56
CA CYS A 128 -21.88 3.08 -1.20
C CYS A 128 -22.33 1.65 -0.96
N ILE A 129 -22.42 1.28 0.30
CA ILE A 129 -23.00 0.01 0.75
C ILE A 129 -24.10 0.35 1.73
N GLU A 130 -25.28 -0.07 1.38
CA GLU A 130 -26.46 0.05 2.20
C GLU A 130 -26.75 -1.27 2.92
N ILE A 131 -27.13 -1.18 4.19
CA ILE A 131 -27.53 -2.32 5.01
C ILE A 131 -28.96 -2.08 5.46
N ILE A 132 -29.80 -3.04 5.19
CA ILE A 132 -31.19 -3.04 5.62
C ILE A 132 -31.37 -4.08 6.72
N PHE A 133 -31.72 -3.61 7.90
CA PHE A 133 -32.09 -4.46 9.05
C PHE A 133 -33.61 -4.55 9.14
N LYS A 134 -34.11 -5.78 9.32
CA LYS A 134 -35.52 -6.01 9.51
C LYS A 134 -35.76 -6.63 10.87
N ASP A 135 -36.56 -5.95 11.71
CA ASP A 135 -37.05 -6.51 12.96
C ASP A 135 -38.13 -7.55 12.67
N LYS A 136 -37.91 -8.79 13.12
CA LYS A 136 -38.84 -9.89 12.91
C LYS A 136 -40.13 -9.77 13.76
N SER A 137 -40.06 -9.01 14.85
CA SER A 137 -41.22 -8.88 15.79
C SER A 137 -42.14 -7.75 15.35
N THR A 138 -41.62 -6.62 14.93
CA THR A 138 -42.40 -5.43 14.53
C THR A 138 -42.54 -5.31 13.00
N ASN A 139 -41.73 -6.04 12.23
CA ASN A 139 -41.62 -5.94 10.79
C ASN A 139 -41.09 -4.58 10.31
N ASP A 140 -40.51 -3.78 11.21
CA ASP A 140 -39.89 -2.51 10.88
C ASP A 140 -38.55 -2.73 10.13
N GLU A 141 -38.24 -1.85 9.21
CA GLU A 141 -36.99 -1.86 8.45
C GLU A 141 -36.18 -0.63 8.84
N PHE A 142 -34.85 -0.84 9.06
CA PHE A 142 -33.88 0.20 9.36
C PHE A 142 -32.79 0.16 8.32
N GLU A 143 -32.50 1.29 7.72
CA GLU A 143 -31.45 1.44 6.70
C GLU A 143 -30.27 2.18 7.31
N CYS A 144 -29.05 1.73 7.00
CA CYS A 144 -27.83 2.45 7.30
C CYS A 144 -26.80 2.25 6.19
N TYR A 145 -25.88 3.19 6.08
CA TYR A 145 -24.78 3.16 5.11
C TYR A 145 -23.48 2.87 5.81
N LEU A 146 -22.66 2.00 5.19
CA LEU A 146 -21.31 1.77 5.70
C LEU A 146 -20.41 2.96 5.37
N GLU A 147 -19.67 3.38 6.36
CA GLU A 147 -18.66 4.42 6.24
C GLU A 147 -17.29 3.78 5.98
N MET A 148 -16.46 4.47 5.21
CA MET A 148 -15.11 3.99 4.88
C MET A 148 -14.17 4.24 6.06
N ILE A 149 -13.48 3.19 6.50
CA ILE A 149 -12.48 3.29 7.57
C ILE A 149 -11.04 3.21 7.04
N GLU A 150 -10.83 2.58 5.89
CA GLU A 150 -9.50 2.44 5.30
C GLU A 150 -9.59 2.29 3.77
N SER A 151 -8.64 2.91 3.07
CA SER A 151 -8.45 2.76 1.62
C SER A 151 -7.14 2.04 1.33
N ILE A 152 -7.25 0.77 0.93
CA ILE A 152 -6.07 -0.03 0.54
C ILE A 152 -5.40 0.59 -0.69
N GLU A 153 -6.16 1.22 -1.58
CA GLU A 153 -5.61 1.90 -2.76
C GLU A 153 -4.69 3.07 -2.36
N ASN A 154 -5.14 3.93 -1.44
CA ASN A 154 -4.33 5.05 -0.96
C ASN A 154 -3.05 4.58 -0.26
N ILE A 155 -3.16 3.54 0.57
CA ILE A 155 -2.01 2.94 1.26
C ILE A 155 -1.02 2.37 0.25
N MET A 156 -1.49 1.59 -0.71
CA MET A 156 -0.64 0.98 -1.73
C MET A 156 0.04 2.01 -2.63
N ASN A 157 -0.66 3.09 -2.97
CA ASN A 157 -0.10 4.20 -3.73
C ASN A 157 1.02 4.90 -2.95
N ASP A 158 0.79 5.23 -1.68
CA ASP A 158 1.80 5.85 -0.82
C ASP A 158 3.05 4.95 -0.72
N LEU A 159 2.88 3.70 -0.36
CA LEU A 159 3.98 2.74 -0.23
C LEU A 159 4.71 2.50 -1.56
N PHE A 160 3.99 2.44 -2.68
CA PHE A 160 4.61 2.24 -3.98
C PHE A 160 5.46 3.44 -4.39
N GLN A 161 4.94 4.67 -4.20
CA GLN A 161 5.69 5.89 -4.51
C GLN A 161 6.96 6.02 -3.68
N HIS A 162 6.90 5.65 -2.39
CA HIS A 162 8.09 5.70 -1.53
C HIS A 162 9.18 4.71 -1.92
N HIS A 163 8.77 3.54 -2.37
CA HIS A 163 9.71 2.52 -2.81
C HIS A 163 10.07 2.62 -4.28
N TYR A 164 9.43 3.54 -5.03
CA TYR A 164 9.59 3.66 -6.47
C TYR A 164 11.05 3.88 -6.88
N ASP A 165 11.74 4.82 -6.24
CA ASP A 165 13.14 5.14 -6.55
C ASP A 165 14.05 3.92 -6.35
N ALA A 166 13.86 3.19 -5.26
CA ALA A 166 14.65 1.99 -4.99
C ALA A 166 14.32 0.85 -5.95
N ILE A 167 13.05 0.68 -6.31
CA ILE A 167 12.59 -0.33 -7.26
C ILE A 167 13.11 0.01 -8.66
N TYR A 168 13.00 1.27 -9.06
CA TYR A 168 13.49 1.79 -10.33
C TYR A 168 14.99 1.58 -10.46
N THR A 169 15.77 2.04 -9.48
CA THR A 169 17.23 1.88 -9.46
C THR A 169 17.65 0.41 -9.55
N ARG A 170 17.02 -0.48 -8.79
CA ARG A 170 17.31 -1.92 -8.85
C ARG A 170 16.98 -2.52 -10.22
N THR A 171 15.89 -2.08 -10.84
CA THR A 171 15.48 -2.55 -12.17
C THR A 171 16.45 -2.08 -13.23
N LEU A 172 16.87 -0.82 -13.16
CA LEU A 172 17.92 -0.26 -14.01
C LEU A 172 19.22 -1.03 -13.90
N LEU A 173 19.73 -1.20 -12.68
CA LEU A 173 20.98 -1.93 -12.44
C LEU A 173 20.94 -3.35 -12.98
N ARG A 174 19.80 -4.05 -12.82
CA ARG A 174 19.63 -5.40 -13.38
C ARG A 174 19.59 -5.40 -14.91
N SER A 175 18.98 -4.38 -15.52
CA SER A 175 18.92 -4.26 -16.98
C SER A 175 20.29 -3.95 -17.56
N ILE A 176 21.05 -3.06 -16.91
CA ILE A 176 22.44 -2.75 -17.25
C ILE A 176 23.31 -4.02 -17.13
N ALA A 177 23.23 -4.73 -16.01
CA ALA A 177 24.00 -5.95 -15.79
C ALA A 177 23.70 -7.04 -16.83
N LYS A 178 22.44 -7.15 -17.28
CA LYS A 178 22.07 -8.06 -18.36
C LYS A 178 22.63 -7.60 -19.72
N ALA A 179 22.52 -6.31 -20.03
CA ALA A 179 23.03 -5.75 -21.26
C ALA A 179 24.57 -5.88 -21.34
N THR A 180 25.28 -5.53 -20.26
CA THR A 180 26.74 -5.68 -20.19
C THR A 180 27.18 -7.13 -20.15
N GLY A 181 26.45 -8.01 -19.48
CA GLY A 181 26.74 -9.44 -19.47
C GLY A 181 26.64 -10.07 -20.85
N SER A 182 25.68 -9.68 -21.68
CA SER A 182 25.58 -10.12 -23.08
C SER A 182 26.70 -9.53 -23.93
N LEU A 183 26.98 -8.23 -23.76
CA LEU A 183 28.04 -7.56 -24.49
C LEU A 183 29.45 -8.10 -24.13
N VAL A 184 29.67 -8.45 -22.85
CA VAL A 184 30.92 -9.06 -22.41
C VAL A 184 31.08 -10.46 -23.01
N LEU A 185 30.01 -11.23 -23.13
CA LEU A 185 30.06 -12.54 -23.80
C LEU A 185 30.37 -12.44 -25.28
N ASP A 186 29.81 -11.41 -25.98
CA ASP A 186 30.08 -11.15 -27.38
C ASP A 186 31.48 -10.59 -27.59
N ALA A 187 31.98 -9.73 -26.68
CA ALA A 187 33.29 -9.12 -26.75
C ALA A 187 34.46 -10.03 -26.36
N VAL A 188 34.22 -11.01 -25.50
CA VAL A 188 35.22 -12.07 -25.24
C VAL A 188 35.50 -12.87 -26.53
N SER A 189 34.57 -12.87 -27.49
CA SER A 189 34.79 -13.44 -28.82
C SER A 189 35.56 -12.53 -29.77
N GLU A 190 35.63 -11.19 -29.53
CA GLU A 190 36.17 -10.21 -30.50
C GLU A 190 37.35 -9.31 -30.01
N ASN A 191 37.91 -9.49 -28.85
CA ASN A 191 39.09 -8.78 -28.33
C ASN A 191 39.02 -7.23 -28.26
N SER A 192 37.91 -6.63 -27.84
CA SER A 192 37.81 -5.16 -27.73
C SER A 192 37.32 -4.65 -26.37
N ASP A 193 38.24 -4.34 -25.45
CA ASP A 193 37.95 -3.78 -24.12
C ASP A 193 37.36 -2.35 -24.12
N ASP A 194 37.71 -1.51 -25.07
CA ASP A 194 37.30 -0.08 -25.12
C ASP A 194 35.87 0.12 -25.64
N ALA A 195 35.39 -0.74 -26.53
CA ALA A 195 34.04 -0.63 -27.11
C ALA A 195 32.93 -0.88 -26.07
N ASN A 196 33.17 -1.83 -25.17
CA ASN A 196 32.18 -2.21 -24.13
C ASN A 196 31.97 -1.11 -23.10
N VAL A 197 33.01 -0.38 -22.75
CA VAL A 197 32.93 0.74 -21.80
C VAL A 197 32.16 1.91 -22.44
N GLN A 198 32.38 2.21 -23.72
CA GLN A 198 31.64 3.24 -24.45
C GLN A 198 30.16 2.89 -24.62
N LEU A 199 29.85 1.63 -24.91
CA LEU A 199 28.48 1.13 -24.99
C LEU A 199 27.74 1.24 -23.64
N LEU A 200 28.42 0.90 -22.55
CA LEU A 200 27.87 1.05 -21.20
C LEU A 200 27.52 2.50 -20.87
N PHE A 201 28.45 3.43 -21.13
CA PHE A 201 28.23 4.86 -20.91
C PHE A 201 27.13 5.43 -21.82
N GLY A 202 27.07 5.00 -23.09
CA GLY A 202 25.99 5.36 -24.01
C GLY A 202 24.61 4.91 -23.52
N PHE A 203 24.53 3.68 -23.04
CA PHE A 203 23.30 3.14 -22.47
C PHE A 203 22.87 3.86 -21.19
N LEU A 204 23.80 4.13 -20.27
CA LEU A 204 23.56 4.91 -19.05
C LEU A 204 23.10 6.33 -19.37
N ASN A 205 23.66 6.97 -20.38
CA ASN A 205 23.29 8.31 -20.80
C ASN A 205 21.85 8.37 -21.34
N ILE A 206 21.45 7.38 -22.16
CA ILE A 206 20.07 7.30 -22.66
C ILE A 206 19.08 7.09 -21.49
N ILE A 207 19.42 6.22 -20.54
CA ILE A 207 18.55 5.95 -19.40
C ILE A 207 18.42 7.16 -18.47
N SER A 208 19.46 7.96 -18.32
CA SER A 208 19.42 9.18 -17.49
C SER A 208 18.54 10.30 -18.06
N GLN A 209 18.10 10.17 -19.32
CA GLN A 209 17.24 11.14 -20.01
C GLN A 209 15.75 10.72 -20.01
N ILE A 210 15.41 9.53 -19.50
CA ILE A 210 14.07 9.01 -19.34
C ILE A 210 13.56 9.26 -17.92
#